data_b896d6c21201696b7ffc0c917bc08dfd
#
_entry.id   b896d6c21201696b7ffc0c917bc08dfd
#
_cell.length_a   1.000
_cell.length_b   1.000
_cell.length_c   1.000
_cell.angle_alpha   90.00
_cell.angle_beta   90.00
_cell.angle_gamma   90.00
#
_symmetry.space_group_name_H-M   'P 1'
#
loop_
_entity.id
_entity.type
_entity.pdbx_description
1 polymer ?
#
loop_
_entity_poly.entity_id
_entity_poly.type
_entity_poly.pdbx_seq_one_letter_code
_entity_poly.pdbx_strand_id
1 'polypeptide(L)'
;MLALVAFTVLLVMGAAFAEESQIKISNTPSKTVEVGKQIQIAADLTNKQDIAQDFAYIVQIQNEEGVTVSLAWLTGRLTPAQSFSPAISWIPQETGSYEATIFVWESIDNPSALSPTLSLKINVGQSA
;
A
#
# COMPACT_ATOMS: atom_id res chain seq x y z
N MET A 1 -16.46 42.11 1.67
CA MET A 1 -15.07 41.94 2.04
C MET A 1 -14.87 40.87 3.09
N LEU A 2 -15.64 40.92 4.14
CA LEU A 2 -15.55 39.89 5.17
C LEU A 2 -15.87 38.50 4.64
N ALA A 3 -16.86 38.43 3.78
CA ALA A 3 -17.25 37.15 3.21
C ALA A 3 -16.13 36.52 2.38
N LEU A 4 -15.35 37.35 1.74
CA LEU A 4 -14.27 36.88 0.91
C LEU A 4 -13.17 36.22 1.75
N VAL A 5 -12.86 36.79 2.87
CA VAL A 5 -11.85 36.26 3.77
C VAL A 5 -12.28 34.89 4.32
N ALA A 6 -13.54 34.81 4.73
CA ALA A 6 -14.06 33.53 5.25
C ALA A 6 -14.02 32.42 4.21
N PHE A 7 -14.30 32.78 2.99
CA PHE A 7 -14.27 31.82 1.90
C PHE A 7 -12.87 31.25 1.68
N THR A 8 -11.86 32.11 1.75
CA THR A 8 -10.47 31.68 1.59
C THR A 8 -10.07 30.68 2.68
N VAL A 9 -10.50 30.94 3.90
CA VAL A 9 -10.18 30.06 5.02
C VAL A 9 -10.78 28.68 4.80
N LEU A 10 -11.99 28.62 4.30
CA LEU A 10 -12.65 27.34 4.01
C LEU A 10 -11.87 26.51 3.01
N LEU A 11 -11.36 27.12 1.97
CA LEU A 11 -10.60 26.41 0.97
C LEU A 11 -9.34 25.79 1.56
N VAL A 12 -8.66 26.54 2.40
CA VAL A 12 -7.44 26.04 3.04
C VAL A 12 -7.74 24.85 3.92
N MET A 13 -8.81 24.89 4.67
CA MET A 13 -9.17 23.78 5.54
C MET A 13 -9.51 22.53 4.74
N GLY A 14 -10.23 22.68 3.65
CA GLY A 14 -10.58 21.54 2.80
C GLY A 14 -9.35 20.86 2.25
N ALA A 15 -8.37 21.64 1.82
CA ALA A 15 -7.14 21.05 1.29
C ALA A 15 -6.36 20.31 2.37
N ALA A 16 -6.33 20.84 3.59
CA ALA A 16 -5.59 20.23 4.68
C ALA A 16 -6.12 18.85 5.06
N PHE A 17 -7.43 18.67 5.03
CA PHE A 17 -8.04 17.40 5.43
C PHE A 17 -7.75 16.26 4.47
N ALA A 18 -7.50 16.58 3.21
CA ALA A 18 -7.34 15.54 2.20
C ALA A 18 -6.05 14.74 2.35
N GLU A 19 -5.11 15.19 3.19
CA GLU A 19 -3.78 14.60 3.22
C GLU A 19 -3.49 13.69 4.40
N GLU A 20 -4.43 13.61 5.32
CA GLU A 20 -4.20 12.81 6.52
C GLU A 20 -4.64 11.38 6.31
N SER A 21 -3.78 10.44 6.66
CA SER A 21 -4.16 9.04 6.70
C SER A 21 -3.67 8.44 8.00
N GLN A 22 -4.35 7.39 8.46
CA GLN A 22 -4.07 6.76 9.75
C GLN A 22 -2.73 6.05 9.73
N ILE A 23 -2.38 5.47 8.58
CA ILE A 23 -1.12 4.77 8.42
C ILE A 23 -0.36 5.37 7.25
N LYS A 24 0.93 5.62 7.47
CA LYS A 24 1.83 6.04 6.42
C LYS A 24 2.46 4.81 5.79
N ILE A 25 2.50 4.77 4.47
CA ILE A 25 3.06 3.64 3.73
C ILE A 25 4.11 4.13 2.73
N SER A 26 5.18 3.38 2.58
CA SER A 26 6.22 3.69 1.59
C SER A 26 6.93 2.42 1.13
N ASN A 27 7.49 2.47 -0.09
CA ASN A 27 8.21 1.35 -0.69
C ASN A 27 9.01 1.85 -1.90
N THR A 28 9.90 0.98 -2.37
CA THR A 28 10.60 1.17 -3.62
C THR A 28 9.63 0.92 -4.78
N PRO A 29 9.52 1.84 -5.76
CA PRO A 29 8.45 1.78 -6.75
C PRO A 29 8.59 0.73 -7.85
N SER A 30 9.75 0.10 -8.03
CA SER A 30 9.91 -0.91 -9.07
C SER A 30 10.98 -1.93 -8.69
N LYS A 31 10.88 -3.10 -9.32
CA LYS A 31 11.76 -4.23 -9.04
C LYS A 31 11.99 -5.04 -10.29
N THR A 32 13.20 -5.58 -10.44
CA THR A 32 13.54 -6.51 -11.52
C THR A 32 13.96 -7.83 -10.89
N VAL A 33 13.33 -8.92 -11.31
CA VAL A 33 13.52 -10.22 -10.69
C VAL A 33 13.57 -11.31 -11.77
N GLU A 34 13.96 -12.52 -11.35
CA GLU A 34 14.02 -13.68 -12.25
C GLU A 34 12.84 -14.61 -12.04
N VAL A 35 12.37 -15.19 -13.13
CA VAL A 35 11.31 -16.20 -13.07
C VAL A 35 11.78 -17.37 -12.18
N GLY A 36 10.86 -17.87 -11.36
CA GLY A 36 11.14 -18.99 -10.46
C GLY A 36 11.83 -18.62 -9.16
N LYS A 37 12.23 -17.37 -8.97
CA LYS A 37 12.88 -16.93 -7.75
C LYS A 37 11.89 -16.24 -6.84
N GLN A 38 11.92 -16.61 -5.57
CA GLN A 38 11.04 -15.99 -4.58
C GLN A 38 11.48 -14.55 -4.31
N ILE A 39 10.51 -13.65 -4.29
CA ILE A 39 10.73 -12.26 -3.90
C ILE A 39 9.81 -11.90 -2.76
N GLN A 40 10.16 -10.83 -2.06
CA GLN A 40 9.35 -10.29 -0.97
C GLN A 40 8.74 -8.98 -1.42
N ILE A 41 7.43 -8.87 -1.25
CA ILE A 41 6.72 -7.61 -1.50
C ILE A 41 6.46 -6.97 -0.15
N ALA A 42 7.28 -6.00 0.17
CA ALA A 42 7.31 -5.37 1.48
C ALA A 42 7.00 -3.89 1.39
N ALA A 43 6.48 -3.34 2.46
CA ALA A 43 6.31 -1.90 2.59
C ALA A 43 6.54 -1.52 4.05
N ASP A 44 6.88 -0.26 4.26
CA ASP A 44 7.07 0.27 5.61
C ASP A 44 5.78 0.95 6.02
N LEU A 45 5.21 0.51 7.13
CA LEU A 45 3.99 1.08 7.69
C LEU A 45 4.33 1.80 8.99
N THR A 46 3.70 2.95 9.23
CA THR A 46 3.83 3.67 10.49
C THR A 46 2.44 4.11 10.93
N ASN A 47 2.06 3.73 12.16
CA ASN A 47 0.79 4.16 12.74
C ASN A 47 0.94 5.61 13.20
N LYS A 48 0.23 6.52 12.56
CA LYS A 48 0.31 7.94 12.85
C LYS A 48 -0.65 8.38 13.95
N GLN A 49 -1.32 7.43 14.59
CA GLN A 49 -2.33 7.71 15.60
C GLN A 49 -1.80 7.52 17.01
N ASP A 50 -2.52 8.08 17.98
CA ASP A 50 -2.25 7.91 19.40
C ASP A 50 -2.91 6.65 19.96
N ILE A 51 -3.57 5.88 19.13
CA ILE A 51 -4.26 4.65 19.52
C ILE A 51 -3.71 3.49 18.73
N ALA A 52 -3.86 2.29 19.27
CA ALA A 52 -3.51 1.07 18.55
C ALA A 52 -4.47 0.89 17.38
N GLN A 53 -3.99 0.28 16.29
CA GLN A 53 -4.76 0.13 15.07
C GLN A 53 -4.58 -1.28 14.52
N ASP A 54 -5.69 -2.00 14.37
CA ASP A 54 -5.69 -3.27 13.64
C ASP A 54 -5.58 -2.98 12.16
N PHE A 55 -4.90 -3.86 11.43
CA PHE A 55 -4.74 -3.66 9.99
C PHE A 55 -4.71 -5.00 9.25
N ALA A 56 -5.02 -4.93 7.97
CA ALA A 56 -4.81 -6.01 7.02
C ALA A 56 -3.91 -5.47 5.91
N TYR A 57 -2.78 -6.13 5.69
CA TYR A 57 -1.82 -5.80 4.64
C TYR A 57 -2.07 -6.76 3.49
N ILE A 58 -2.54 -6.23 2.37
CA ILE A 58 -3.02 -7.03 1.25
C ILE A 58 -2.19 -6.71 0.02
N VAL A 59 -1.67 -7.75 -0.66
CA VAL A 59 -0.90 -7.58 -1.88
C VAL A 59 -1.64 -8.30 -3.01
N GLN A 60 -1.99 -7.56 -4.04
CA GLN A 60 -2.59 -8.07 -5.26
C GLN A 60 -1.58 -7.89 -6.39
N ILE A 61 -1.27 -8.96 -7.12
CA ILE A 61 -0.35 -8.88 -8.24
C ILE A 61 -1.12 -9.19 -9.51
N GLN A 62 -1.04 -8.30 -10.48
CA GLN A 62 -1.71 -8.44 -11.77
C GLN A 62 -0.68 -8.47 -12.88
N ASN A 63 -0.99 -9.25 -13.93
CA ASN A 63 -0.15 -9.30 -15.12
C ASN A 63 -0.52 -8.14 -16.08
N GLU A 64 0.09 -8.14 -17.26
CA GLU A 64 -0.11 -7.06 -18.24
C GLU A 64 -1.55 -6.96 -18.74
N GLU A 65 -2.28 -8.07 -18.72
CA GLU A 65 -3.68 -8.08 -19.14
C GLU A 65 -4.65 -7.69 -18.02
N GLY A 66 -4.12 -7.35 -16.84
CA GLY A 66 -4.96 -6.97 -15.70
C GLY A 66 -5.52 -8.16 -14.96
N VAL A 67 -5.01 -9.37 -15.21
CA VAL A 67 -5.48 -10.56 -14.52
C VAL A 67 -4.71 -10.72 -13.21
N THR A 68 -5.42 -10.95 -12.12
CA THR A 68 -4.81 -11.18 -10.82
C THR A 68 -4.16 -12.56 -10.79
N VAL A 69 -2.85 -12.58 -10.63
CA VAL A 69 -2.09 -13.84 -10.58
C VAL A 69 -1.70 -14.21 -9.15
N SER A 70 -1.81 -13.28 -8.21
CA SER A 70 -1.55 -13.56 -6.80
C SER A 70 -2.31 -12.59 -5.94
N LEU A 71 -2.88 -13.10 -4.85
CA LEU A 71 -3.57 -12.29 -3.87
C LEU A 71 -3.31 -12.92 -2.51
N ALA A 72 -2.67 -12.17 -1.63
CA ALA A 72 -2.30 -12.68 -0.32
C ALA A 72 -2.35 -11.54 0.69
N TRP A 73 -2.50 -11.90 1.96
CA TRP A 73 -2.60 -10.88 3.00
C TRP A 73 -2.09 -11.43 4.33
N LEU A 74 -1.80 -10.49 5.22
CA LEU A 74 -1.57 -10.79 6.62
C LEU A 74 -2.25 -9.71 7.46
N THR A 75 -2.53 -10.03 8.70
CA THR A 75 -3.19 -9.10 9.61
C THR A 75 -2.33 -8.91 10.84
N GLY A 76 -2.55 -7.79 11.52
CA GLY A 76 -1.80 -7.48 12.72
C GLY A 76 -2.38 -6.27 13.42
N ARG A 77 -1.61 -5.76 14.38
CA ARG A 77 -1.99 -4.58 15.14
C ARG A 77 -0.73 -3.75 15.37
N LEU A 78 -0.85 -2.46 15.12
CA LEU A 78 0.22 -1.49 15.38
C LEU A 78 -0.13 -0.70 16.63
N THR A 79 0.80 -0.63 17.56
CA THR A 79 0.65 0.24 18.73
C THR A 79 0.82 1.70 18.29
N PRO A 80 0.48 2.67 19.15
CA PRO A 80 0.64 4.08 18.78
C PRO A 80 2.06 4.40 18.34
N ALA A 81 2.19 5.08 17.21
CA ALA A 81 3.45 5.51 16.62
C ALA A 81 4.39 4.37 16.19
N GLN A 82 3.95 3.14 16.22
CA GLN A 82 4.77 1.98 15.85
C GLN A 82 5.01 1.93 14.35
N SER A 83 6.22 1.54 13.96
CA SER A 83 6.58 1.24 12.58
C SER A 83 6.79 -0.27 12.43
N PHE A 84 6.43 -0.80 11.27
CA PHE A 84 6.50 -2.22 10.99
C PHE A 84 6.62 -2.43 9.48
N SER A 85 7.38 -3.43 9.07
CA SER A 85 7.61 -3.69 7.64
C SER A 85 7.11 -5.09 7.29
N PRO A 86 5.81 -5.25 7.05
CA PRO A 86 5.29 -6.54 6.62
C PRO A 86 5.76 -6.89 5.23
N ALA A 87 5.83 -8.18 4.94
CA ALA A 87 6.22 -8.67 3.62
C ALA A 87 5.41 -9.90 3.25
N ILE A 88 5.13 -10.03 1.96
CA ILE A 88 4.44 -11.20 1.41
C ILE A 88 5.32 -11.75 0.30
N SER A 89 5.56 -13.07 0.32
CA SER A 89 6.39 -13.73 -0.66
C SER A 89 5.60 -14.05 -1.93
N TRP A 90 6.28 -13.99 -3.06
CA TRP A 90 5.71 -14.37 -4.36
C TRP A 90 6.80 -14.99 -5.22
N ILE A 91 6.46 -16.06 -5.95
CA ILE A 91 7.37 -16.70 -6.89
C ILE A 91 6.76 -16.55 -8.27
N PRO A 92 7.31 -15.67 -9.13
CA PRO A 92 6.77 -15.51 -10.48
C PRO A 92 7.03 -16.77 -11.31
N GLN A 93 6.01 -17.21 -12.05
CA GLN A 93 6.08 -18.42 -12.86
C GLN A 93 6.38 -18.13 -14.33
N GLU A 94 6.13 -16.91 -14.78
CA GLU A 94 6.31 -16.52 -16.18
C GLU A 94 6.99 -15.19 -16.25
N THR A 95 7.76 -14.98 -17.32
CA THR A 95 8.35 -13.67 -17.60
C THR A 95 7.26 -12.68 -17.97
N GLY A 96 7.52 -11.41 -17.78
CA GLY A 96 6.59 -10.35 -18.13
C GLY A 96 6.65 -9.20 -17.16
N SER A 97 5.77 -8.25 -17.36
CA SER A 97 5.63 -7.10 -16.48
C SER A 97 4.39 -7.28 -15.62
N TYR A 98 4.55 -7.02 -14.35
CA TYR A 98 3.48 -7.19 -13.35
C TYR A 98 3.37 -5.94 -12.53
N GLU A 99 2.21 -5.77 -11.92
CA GLU A 99 2.00 -4.68 -10.98
C GLU A 99 1.48 -5.25 -9.68
N ALA A 100 2.18 -4.96 -8.59
CA ALA A 100 1.71 -5.30 -7.26
C ALA A 100 1.06 -4.06 -6.67
N THR A 101 -0.15 -4.22 -6.18
CA THR A 101 -0.86 -3.15 -5.49
C THR A 101 -1.01 -3.55 -4.03
N ILE A 102 -0.61 -2.67 -3.15
CA ILE A 102 -0.64 -2.90 -1.72
C ILE A 102 -1.77 -2.07 -1.13
N PHE A 103 -2.68 -2.76 -0.41
CA PHE A 103 -3.79 -2.13 0.30
C PHE A 103 -3.58 -2.33 1.79
N VAL A 104 -3.87 -1.30 2.56
CA VAL A 104 -3.89 -1.41 4.03
C VAL A 104 -5.29 -1.04 4.49
N TRP A 105 -6.02 -2.06 4.95
CA TRP A 105 -7.41 -1.92 5.39
C TRP A 105 -7.51 -2.14 6.89
N GLU A 106 -8.64 -1.80 7.48
CA GLU A 106 -8.87 -2.07 8.91
C GLU A 106 -8.89 -3.57 9.18
N SER A 107 -9.51 -4.35 8.29
CA SER A 107 -9.52 -5.81 8.36
C SER A 107 -9.90 -6.36 6.99
N ILE A 108 -9.78 -7.68 6.83
CA ILE A 108 -10.19 -8.34 5.58
C ILE A 108 -11.68 -8.15 5.35
N ASP A 109 -12.48 -8.16 6.42
CA ASP A 109 -13.92 -8.00 6.32
C ASP A 109 -14.37 -6.55 6.25
N ASN A 110 -13.48 -5.62 6.51
CA ASN A 110 -13.80 -4.20 6.51
C ASN A 110 -12.79 -3.47 5.61
N PRO A 111 -13.18 -3.15 4.36
CA PRO A 111 -12.27 -2.54 3.40
C PRO A 111 -12.03 -1.05 3.61
N SER A 112 -12.30 -0.55 4.80
CA SER A 112 -12.01 0.83 5.12
C SER A 112 -10.50 1.05 5.04
N ALA A 113 -10.06 1.91 4.12
CA ALA A 113 -8.65 2.12 3.85
C ALA A 113 -7.99 2.94 4.96
N LEU A 114 -6.85 2.46 5.43
CA LEU A 114 -6.05 3.16 6.44
C LEU A 114 -4.95 4.00 5.80
N SER A 115 -4.66 3.76 4.53
CA SER A 115 -3.65 4.49 3.78
C SER A 115 -4.04 4.53 2.31
N PRO A 116 -3.43 5.41 1.50
CA PRO A 116 -3.53 5.28 0.05
C PRO A 116 -2.94 3.95 -0.40
N THR A 117 -3.36 3.46 -1.56
CA THR A 117 -2.74 2.27 -2.13
C THR A 117 -1.34 2.60 -2.61
N LEU A 118 -0.49 1.58 -2.64
CA LEU A 118 0.87 1.73 -3.15
C LEU A 118 1.05 0.73 -4.27
N SER A 119 1.52 1.20 -5.43
CA SER A 119 1.75 0.34 -6.58
C SER A 119 3.24 0.16 -6.82
N LEU A 120 3.61 -1.05 -7.21
CA LEU A 120 4.99 -1.44 -7.43
C LEU A 120 5.06 -2.21 -8.74
N LYS A 121 5.90 -1.75 -9.66
CA LYS A 121 6.12 -2.47 -10.92
C LYS A 121 7.17 -3.55 -10.72
N ILE A 122 6.89 -4.74 -11.27
CA ILE A 122 7.79 -5.87 -11.16
C ILE A 122 8.06 -6.40 -12.56
N ASN A 123 9.32 -6.37 -12.97
CA ASN A 123 9.73 -6.90 -14.27
C ASN A 123 10.37 -8.26 -14.05
N VAL A 124 9.76 -9.30 -14.61
CA VAL A 124 10.23 -10.68 -14.44
C VAL A 124 10.92 -11.12 -15.72
N GLY A 125 12.20 -11.42 -15.61
CA GLY A 125 13.01 -11.86 -16.73
C GLY A 125 13.41 -13.32 -16.60
N GLN A 126 14.09 -13.81 -17.62
CA GLN A 126 14.58 -15.19 -17.63
C GLN A 126 15.71 -15.36 -16.62
N SER A 127 15.77 -16.53 -16.04
CA SER A 127 16.91 -16.95 -15.25
C SER A 127 18.14 -17.06 -16.15
N ALA A 128 19.26 -16.56 -15.66
CA ALA A 128 20.52 -16.63 -16.42
C ALA A 128 21.08 -18.05 -16.44
#